data_059699e6880742ce5db91cea1f7ee705
#
_entry.id   059699e6880742ce5db91cea1f7ee705
#
_cell.length_a   1.000
_cell.length_b   1.000
_cell.length_c   1.000
_cell.angle_alpha   90.00
_cell.angle_beta   90.00
_cell.angle_gamma   90.00
#
_symmetry.space_group_name_H-M   'P 1'
#
loop_
_entity.id
_entity.type
_entity.pdbx_description
1 polymer ?
#
loop_
_entity_poly.entity_id
_entity_poly.type
_entity_poly.pdbx_seq_one_letter_code
_entity_poly.pdbx_strand_id
1 'polypeptide(L)'
;MKKKALSLFLVTAMAVSMVGCGSKDADKNTDKNTDKKDTEVAATEKEPAAEDEAWEGDLTVWSPQEDQDTNWLQDQCEAFAAEHPNWKINFNYGVCPEGEAKDNVTKDVEAAADVYMLANDNIPDLVSAGALSELGGDYLGYVTSTNSDSILASVTYNDSVVAFPFTPNTWFMYYDKSVFSEDDVKNFDTMLEKAGEAGKKVSFKLTDSWYIEAFYVANGCTLFGDGTDTDAGIDFGGDKAAAVTEYLVDLAANPNFLVDADGSGLAGLGDSVAALFSGTWDAEAVKEKLGDNMGVAALPTVTIDGKEGQMKSFIGSKAIGVNP
;
A
#
# COMPACT_ATOMS: atom_id res chain seq x y z
N MET A 1 -15.91 -19.11 -18.93
CA MET A 1 -14.68 -18.90 -19.72
C MET A 1 -14.58 -17.46 -20.27
N LYS A 2 -15.61 -16.88 -20.95
CA LYS A 2 -15.54 -15.50 -21.49
C LYS A 2 -15.39 -14.41 -20.43
N LYS A 3 -16.07 -14.52 -19.26
CA LYS A 3 -15.93 -13.56 -18.14
C LYS A 3 -14.52 -13.53 -17.54
N LYS A 4 -13.90 -14.70 -17.39
CA LYS A 4 -12.54 -14.80 -16.81
C LYS A 4 -11.47 -14.11 -17.67
N ALA A 5 -11.55 -14.28 -18.98
CA ALA A 5 -10.65 -13.59 -19.91
C ALA A 5 -10.83 -12.07 -19.85
N LEU A 6 -12.07 -11.60 -19.71
CA LEU A 6 -12.37 -10.18 -19.61
C LEU A 6 -11.83 -9.56 -18.31
N SER A 7 -12.02 -10.24 -17.16
CA SER A 7 -11.50 -9.78 -15.88
C SER A 7 -9.97 -9.62 -15.92
N LEU A 8 -9.30 -10.55 -16.57
CA LEU A 8 -7.84 -10.53 -16.71
C LEU A 8 -7.37 -9.33 -17.56
N PHE A 9 -8.09 -9.01 -18.67
CA PHE A 9 -7.79 -7.84 -19.49
C PHE A 9 -7.97 -6.52 -18.71
N LEU A 10 -9.03 -6.40 -17.93
CA LEU A 10 -9.26 -5.21 -17.10
C LEU A 10 -8.11 -4.95 -16.13
N VAL A 11 -7.64 -5.99 -15.45
CA VAL A 11 -6.51 -5.86 -14.52
C VAL A 11 -5.24 -5.38 -15.23
N THR A 12 -4.98 -5.86 -16.45
CA THR A 12 -3.82 -5.43 -17.24
C THR A 12 -3.90 -3.95 -17.61
N ALA A 13 -5.08 -3.45 -17.99
CA ALA A 13 -5.28 -2.03 -18.31
C ALA A 13 -5.04 -1.14 -17.09
N MET A 14 -5.53 -1.54 -15.91
CA MET A 14 -5.30 -0.81 -14.65
C MET A 14 -3.82 -0.76 -14.26
N ALA A 15 -3.06 -1.83 -14.48
CA ALA A 15 -1.64 -1.88 -14.16
C ALA A 15 -0.78 -0.97 -15.07
N VAL A 16 -1.14 -0.86 -16.36
CA VAL A 16 -0.39 -0.05 -17.35
C VAL A 16 -0.57 1.45 -17.11
N SER A 17 -1.75 1.90 -16.67
CA SER A 17 -2.04 3.33 -16.51
C SER A 17 -1.26 4.01 -15.37
N MET A 18 -0.64 3.24 -14.46
CA MET A 18 0.12 3.80 -13.34
C MET A 18 1.60 4.08 -13.62
N VAL A 19 2.15 3.59 -14.71
CA VAL A 19 3.53 3.87 -15.12
C VAL A 19 3.71 5.32 -15.63
N GLY A 20 2.63 6.08 -15.80
CA GLY A 20 2.60 7.42 -16.36
C GLY A 20 2.81 8.60 -15.40
N CYS A 21 2.85 8.40 -14.08
CA CYS A 21 3.03 9.49 -13.10
C CYS A 21 4.47 9.58 -12.56
N GLY A 22 5.42 9.79 -13.43
CA GLY A 22 6.80 10.15 -13.11
C GLY A 22 7.05 11.61 -13.44
N SER A 23 7.16 12.44 -12.41
CA SER A 23 7.39 13.87 -12.35
C SER A 23 8.28 14.46 -13.46
N LYS A 24 7.77 15.51 -14.09
CA LYS A 24 8.58 16.53 -14.76
C LYS A 24 8.94 17.58 -13.72
N ASP A 25 10.15 17.60 -13.28
CA ASP A 25 10.75 18.83 -12.81
C ASP A 25 12.04 19.09 -13.57
N ALA A 26 12.05 20.28 -14.14
CA ALA A 26 13.15 20.84 -14.90
C ALA A 26 14.13 21.49 -13.94
N ASP A 27 15.39 21.17 -14.05
CA ASP A 27 16.38 22.21 -13.77
C ASP A 27 17.53 22.21 -14.81
N LYS A 28 17.76 23.41 -15.30
CA LYS A 28 18.80 23.76 -16.27
C LYS A 28 20.12 23.96 -15.54
N ASN A 29 21.17 23.30 -15.95
CA ASN A 29 22.39 24.07 -16.32
C ASN A 29 23.47 23.20 -17.05
N THR A 30 23.77 23.67 -18.21
CA THR A 30 25.03 23.74 -19.02
C THR A 30 26.24 22.85 -18.66
N ASP A 31 26.77 22.03 -19.52
CA ASP A 31 27.69 22.25 -20.62
C ASP A 31 28.49 20.95 -21.01
N LYS A 32 28.61 20.79 -22.34
CA LYS A 32 29.65 20.13 -23.16
C LYS A 32 29.71 18.60 -23.36
N ASN A 33 29.14 18.26 -24.53
CA ASN A 33 29.81 17.63 -25.68
C ASN A 33 30.50 16.26 -25.50
N THR A 34 29.85 15.22 -26.03
CA THR A 34 30.45 14.27 -27.01
C THR A 34 29.38 13.33 -27.60
N ASP A 35 29.37 13.32 -28.90
CA ASP A 35 28.89 12.36 -29.89
C ASP A 35 27.56 11.58 -29.62
N LYS A 36 26.55 12.11 -30.28
CA LYS A 36 25.30 11.45 -30.60
C LYS A 36 25.54 10.27 -31.57
N LYS A 37 25.11 9.11 -31.16
CA LYS A 37 24.63 8.09 -32.06
C LYS A 37 23.11 8.02 -31.87
N ASP A 38 22.40 8.64 -32.79
CA ASP A 38 20.93 8.57 -32.85
C ASP A 38 20.55 7.10 -33.07
N THR A 39 20.01 6.48 -32.02
CA THR A 39 19.22 5.27 -32.18
C THR A 39 17.77 5.72 -32.22
N GLU A 40 17.27 5.91 -33.41
CA GLU A 40 15.85 6.01 -33.70
C GLU A 40 15.19 4.73 -33.13
N VAL A 41 14.45 4.89 -32.02
CA VAL A 41 13.54 3.86 -31.56
C VAL A 41 12.39 3.89 -32.57
N ALA A 42 12.43 2.96 -33.52
CA ALA A 42 11.31 2.71 -34.41
C ALA A 42 10.08 2.46 -33.53
N ALA A 43 9.07 3.32 -33.69
CA ALA A 43 7.73 3.02 -33.22
C ALA A 43 7.31 1.72 -33.93
N THR A 44 7.27 0.63 -33.19
CA THR A 44 6.63 -0.59 -33.64
C THR A 44 5.18 -0.23 -33.88
N GLU A 45 4.75 -0.15 -35.15
CA GLU A 45 3.34 -0.17 -35.50
C GLU A 45 2.74 -1.41 -34.80
N LYS A 46 1.83 -1.18 -33.84
CA LYS A 46 1.00 -2.26 -33.30
C LYS A 46 0.28 -2.88 -34.49
N GLU A 47 0.52 -4.16 -34.76
CA GLU A 47 -0.38 -4.92 -35.62
C GLU A 47 -1.81 -4.68 -35.10
N PRO A 48 -2.79 -4.46 -36.02
CA PRO A 48 -4.17 -4.31 -35.59
C PRO A 48 -4.55 -5.57 -34.82
N ALA A 49 -4.94 -5.40 -33.53
CA ALA A 49 -5.48 -6.47 -32.74
C ALA A 49 -6.59 -7.17 -33.54
N ALA A 50 -6.59 -8.51 -33.56
CA ALA A 50 -7.71 -9.25 -34.13
C ALA A 50 -8.99 -8.68 -33.51
N GLU A 51 -10.00 -8.39 -34.36
CA GLU A 51 -11.29 -7.84 -33.88
C GLU A 51 -11.80 -8.76 -32.79
N ASP A 52 -11.92 -8.22 -31.58
CA ASP A 52 -12.41 -8.97 -30.40
C ASP A 52 -13.82 -9.48 -30.71
N GLU A 53 -14.08 -10.77 -30.46
CA GLU A 53 -15.44 -11.29 -30.53
C GLU A 53 -16.37 -10.46 -29.60
N ALA A 54 -17.56 -10.14 -30.12
CA ALA A 54 -18.55 -9.39 -29.36
C ALA A 54 -18.87 -10.09 -28.02
N TRP A 55 -18.87 -9.32 -26.95
CA TRP A 55 -19.19 -9.80 -25.62
C TRP A 55 -20.17 -8.84 -24.92
N GLU A 56 -21.10 -9.38 -24.13
CA GLU A 56 -22.04 -8.58 -23.33
C GLU A 56 -22.23 -9.25 -21.95
N GLY A 57 -22.10 -8.49 -20.87
CA GLY A 57 -22.31 -9.01 -19.52
C GLY A 57 -21.91 -8.03 -18.42
N ASP A 58 -22.13 -8.50 -17.18
CA ASP A 58 -21.76 -7.79 -15.97
C ASP A 58 -20.33 -8.15 -15.55
N LEU A 59 -19.63 -7.16 -14.99
CA LEU A 59 -18.33 -7.34 -14.35
C LEU A 59 -18.34 -6.60 -13.01
N THR A 60 -18.15 -7.32 -11.92
CA THR A 60 -18.10 -6.74 -10.58
C THR A 60 -16.65 -6.50 -10.17
N VAL A 61 -16.36 -5.28 -9.73
CA VAL A 61 -15.02 -4.86 -9.31
C VAL A 61 -15.08 -4.30 -7.90
N TRP A 62 -14.26 -4.83 -7.00
CA TRP A 62 -14.14 -4.32 -5.63
C TRP A 62 -12.81 -3.60 -5.41
N SER A 63 -12.88 -2.42 -4.81
CA SER A 63 -11.71 -1.61 -4.41
C SER A 63 -11.98 -0.89 -3.09
N PRO A 64 -10.94 -0.33 -2.45
CA PRO A 64 -11.13 0.61 -1.35
C PRO A 64 -11.99 1.81 -1.72
N GLN A 65 -12.52 2.49 -0.71
CA GLN A 65 -13.38 3.66 -0.90
C GLN A 65 -12.62 4.82 -1.56
N GLU A 66 -11.36 5.04 -1.19
CA GLU A 66 -10.52 6.11 -1.73
C GLU A 66 -10.34 6.05 -3.26
N ASP A 67 -10.26 4.85 -3.84
CA ASP A 67 -10.15 4.68 -5.30
C ASP A 67 -11.46 5.02 -6.02
N GLN A 68 -12.59 4.92 -5.31
CA GLN A 68 -13.91 5.27 -5.85
C GLN A 68 -14.24 6.73 -5.64
N ASP A 69 -13.87 7.34 -4.52
CA ASP A 69 -14.09 8.74 -4.21
C ASP A 69 -13.40 9.70 -5.20
N THR A 70 -12.25 9.28 -5.74
CA THR A 70 -11.51 10.01 -6.77
C THR A 70 -12.00 9.74 -8.19
N ASN A 71 -12.99 8.84 -8.37
CA ASN A 71 -13.43 8.25 -9.64
C ASN A 71 -12.32 7.50 -10.41
N TRP A 72 -11.16 7.27 -9.81
CA TRP A 72 -10.04 6.62 -10.49
C TRP A 72 -10.43 5.23 -11.03
N LEU A 73 -11.11 4.40 -10.21
CA LEU A 73 -11.53 3.07 -10.64
C LEU A 73 -12.49 3.11 -11.83
N GLN A 74 -13.48 4.00 -11.78
CA GLN A 74 -14.46 4.18 -12.82
C GLN A 74 -13.80 4.61 -14.13
N ASP A 75 -12.90 5.59 -14.07
CA ASP A 75 -12.17 6.10 -15.23
C ASP A 75 -11.30 4.99 -15.89
N GLN A 76 -10.67 4.11 -15.07
CA GLN A 76 -9.91 2.96 -15.59
C GLN A 76 -10.82 1.93 -16.27
N CYS A 77 -11.98 1.63 -15.68
CA CYS A 77 -12.96 0.71 -16.27
C CYS A 77 -13.54 1.25 -17.59
N GLU A 78 -13.84 2.55 -17.64
CA GLU A 78 -14.33 3.22 -18.85
C GLU A 78 -13.25 3.27 -19.95
N ALA A 79 -11.99 3.55 -19.59
CA ALA A 79 -10.87 3.51 -20.52
C ALA A 79 -10.68 2.11 -21.12
N PHE A 80 -10.75 1.07 -20.28
CA PHE A 80 -10.71 -0.32 -20.72
C PHE A 80 -11.85 -0.66 -21.68
N ALA A 81 -13.09 -0.25 -21.36
CA ALA A 81 -14.23 -0.49 -22.24
C ALA A 81 -14.09 0.23 -23.59
N ALA A 82 -13.49 1.42 -23.61
CA ALA A 82 -13.24 2.18 -24.82
C ALA A 82 -12.22 1.50 -25.76
N GLU A 83 -11.26 0.75 -25.20
CA GLU A 83 -10.31 -0.05 -25.99
C GLU A 83 -10.96 -1.31 -26.62
N HIS A 84 -12.14 -1.73 -26.12
CA HIS A 84 -12.87 -2.91 -26.55
C HIS A 84 -14.29 -2.56 -27.06
N PRO A 85 -14.44 -1.83 -28.17
CA PRO A 85 -15.73 -1.29 -28.61
C PRO A 85 -16.80 -2.34 -28.96
N ASN A 86 -16.38 -3.60 -29.17
CA ASN A 86 -17.28 -4.72 -29.40
C ASN A 86 -17.79 -5.38 -28.10
N TRP A 87 -17.31 -4.93 -26.95
CA TRP A 87 -17.71 -5.42 -25.63
C TRP A 87 -18.69 -4.45 -24.98
N LYS A 88 -19.82 -4.97 -24.54
CA LYS A 88 -20.78 -4.23 -23.74
C LYS A 88 -20.67 -4.68 -22.31
N ILE A 89 -19.91 -3.93 -21.53
CA ILE A 89 -19.60 -4.24 -20.14
C ILE A 89 -20.50 -3.40 -19.25
N ASN A 90 -21.25 -4.06 -18.34
CA ASN A 90 -21.92 -3.38 -17.26
C ASN A 90 -21.08 -3.55 -15.98
N PHE A 91 -20.40 -2.48 -15.57
CA PHE A 91 -19.56 -2.51 -14.38
C PHE A 91 -20.40 -2.31 -13.12
N ASN A 92 -20.21 -3.20 -12.13
CA ASN A 92 -20.75 -3.09 -10.79
C ASN A 92 -19.60 -2.85 -9.81
N TYR A 93 -19.65 -1.75 -9.07
CA TYR A 93 -18.59 -1.40 -8.12
C TYR A 93 -19.00 -1.72 -6.70
N GLY A 94 -18.09 -2.32 -5.93
CA GLY A 94 -18.27 -2.57 -4.51
C GLY A 94 -17.08 -2.05 -3.70
N VAL A 95 -17.35 -1.59 -2.48
CA VAL A 95 -16.30 -1.15 -1.56
C VAL A 95 -15.79 -2.35 -0.76
N CYS A 96 -14.49 -2.59 -0.85
CA CYS A 96 -13.79 -3.60 -0.08
C CYS A 96 -12.34 -3.16 0.14
N PRO A 97 -11.95 -2.78 1.37
CA PRO A 97 -10.55 -2.51 1.69
C PRO A 97 -9.68 -3.75 1.43
N GLU A 98 -8.45 -3.55 0.94
CA GLU A 98 -7.57 -4.66 0.54
C GLU A 98 -7.29 -5.64 1.69
N GLY A 99 -7.13 -5.13 2.92
CA GLY A 99 -6.92 -5.95 4.11
C GLY A 99 -8.12 -6.82 4.48
N GLU A 100 -9.33 -6.47 4.04
CA GLU A 100 -10.58 -7.20 4.29
C GLU A 100 -10.96 -8.15 3.16
N ALA A 101 -10.21 -8.16 2.05
CA ALA A 101 -10.54 -8.95 0.86
C ALA A 101 -10.73 -10.42 1.17
N LYS A 102 -9.82 -11.01 1.96
CA LYS A 102 -9.93 -12.40 2.41
C LYS A 102 -11.27 -12.66 3.08
N ASP A 103 -11.61 -11.88 4.10
CA ASP A 103 -12.81 -12.11 4.90
C ASP A 103 -14.10 -11.88 4.10
N ASN A 104 -14.09 -10.98 3.14
CA ASN A 104 -15.25 -10.68 2.31
C ASN A 104 -15.41 -11.68 1.17
N VAL A 105 -14.34 -12.05 0.48
CA VAL A 105 -14.36 -12.98 -0.67
C VAL A 105 -14.64 -14.42 -0.22
N THR A 106 -14.02 -14.87 0.89
CA THR A 106 -14.18 -16.25 1.34
C THR A 106 -15.54 -16.56 1.99
N LYS A 107 -16.38 -15.55 2.27
CA LYS A 107 -17.76 -15.77 2.71
C LYS A 107 -18.59 -16.51 1.65
N ASP A 108 -18.40 -16.13 0.38
CA ASP A 108 -19.05 -16.77 -0.77
C ASP A 108 -18.25 -16.42 -2.03
N VAL A 109 -17.35 -17.30 -2.44
CA VAL A 109 -16.43 -17.06 -3.57
C VAL A 109 -17.19 -16.89 -4.89
N GLU A 110 -18.31 -17.60 -5.08
CA GLU A 110 -19.11 -17.53 -6.30
C GLU A 110 -19.87 -16.20 -6.43
N ALA A 111 -20.24 -15.59 -5.28
CA ALA A 111 -20.94 -14.31 -5.23
C ALA A 111 -20.00 -13.10 -5.07
N ALA A 112 -18.71 -13.33 -4.84
CA ALA A 112 -17.72 -12.28 -4.72
C ALA A 112 -17.43 -11.59 -6.07
N ALA A 113 -16.68 -10.47 -6.03
CA ALA A 113 -16.32 -9.73 -7.25
C ALA A 113 -15.51 -10.58 -8.22
N ASP A 114 -15.68 -10.32 -9.53
CA ASP A 114 -14.86 -10.91 -10.60
C ASP A 114 -13.40 -10.43 -10.53
N VAL A 115 -13.21 -9.16 -10.12
CA VAL A 115 -11.90 -8.53 -9.89
C VAL A 115 -11.93 -7.80 -8.56
N TYR A 116 -10.90 -7.96 -7.75
CA TYR A 116 -10.83 -7.27 -6.46
C TYR A 116 -9.40 -6.93 -6.05
N MET A 117 -9.27 -5.84 -5.31
CA MET A 117 -8.00 -5.47 -4.69
C MET A 117 -7.80 -6.24 -3.38
N LEU A 118 -6.54 -6.57 -3.10
CA LEU A 118 -6.17 -7.36 -1.92
C LEU A 118 -4.78 -6.94 -1.40
N ALA A 119 -4.56 -7.14 -0.11
CA ALA A 119 -3.22 -7.11 0.47
C ALA A 119 -2.55 -8.49 0.32
N ASN A 120 -1.26 -8.51 0.04
CA ASN A 120 -0.56 -9.74 -0.31
C ASN A 120 -0.54 -10.81 0.79
N ASP A 121 -0.68 -10.46 2.06
CA ASP A 121 -0.84 -11.38 3.18
C ASP A 121 -2.14 -12.19 3.14
N ASN A 122 -3.12 -11.75 2.37
CA ASN A 122 -4.37 -12.47 2.13
C ASN A 122 -4.24 -13.61 1.09
N ILE A 123 -3.18 -13.62 0.29
CA ILE A 123 -3.00 -14.56 -0.84
C ILE A 123 -3.09 -16.02 -0.43
N PRO A 124 -2.43 -16.50 0.65
CA PRO A 124 -2.49 -17.91 1.02
C PRO A 124 -3.92 -18.43 1.26
N ASP A 125 -4.72 -17.64 1.97
CA ASP A 125 -6.10 -17.99 2.31
C ASP A 125 -7.00 -17.91 1.07
N LEU A 126 -6.84 -16.89 0.24
CA LEU A 126 -7.61 -16.72 -1.01
C LEU A 126 -7.32 -17.83 -2.02
N VAL A 127 -6.04 -18.24 -2.17
CA VAL A 127 -5.69 -19.39 -3.02
C VAL A 127 -6.28 -20.68 -2.47
N SER A 128 -6.19 -20.89 -1.14
CA SER A 128 -6.75 -22.07 -0.49
C SER A 128 -8.27 -22.16 -0.65
N ALA A 129 -8.96 -21.02 -0.72
CA ALA A 129 -10.40 -20.92 -0.97
C ALA A 129 -10.76 -21.06 -2.47
N GLY A 130 -9.79 -21.12 -3.37
CA GLY A 130 -10.02 -21.16 -4.82
C GLY A 130 -10.52 -19.82 -5.37
N ALA A 131 -10.18 -18.71 -4.73
CA ALA A 131 -10.66 -17.36 -5.04
C ALA A 131 -9.69 -16.53 -5.89
N LEU A 132 -8.52 -17.06 -6.22
CA LEU A 132 -7.53 -16.42 -7.10
C LEU A 132 -7.20 -17.30 -8.29
N SER A 133 -7.22 -16.69 -9.47
CA SER A 133 -6.76 -17.30 -10.72
C SER A 133 -5.25 -17.22 -10.83
N GLU A 134 -4.59 -18.30 -11.28
CA GLU A 134 -3.19 -18.23 -11.69
C GLU A 134 -3.04 -17.41 -12.96
N LEU A 135 -2.00 -16.55 -13.00
CA LEU A 135 -1.66 -15.81 -14.21
C LEU A 135 -0.87 -16.71 -15.16
N GLY A 136 -1.22 -16.68 -16.44
CA GLY A 136 -0.54 -17.47 -17.47
C GLY A 136 -0.32 -16.66 -18.76
N GLY A 137 0.41 -17.26 -19.71
CA GLY A 137 0.61 -16.66 -21.03
C GLY A 137 1.17 -15.24 -21.00
N ASP A 138 0.58 -14.34 -21.76
CA ASP A 138 1.04 -12.96 -21.91
C ASP A 138 0.92 -12.15 -20.61
N TYR A 139 -0.04 -12.45 -19.74
CA TYR A 139 -0.22 -11.77 -18.46
C TYR A 139 0.91 -12.08 -17.48
N LEU A 140 1.32 -13.36 -17.40
CA LEU A 140 2.49 -13.74 -16.63
C LEU A 140 3.76 -13.08 -17.19
N GLY A 141 3.92 -13.09 -18.52
CA GLY A 141 5.02 -12.41 -19.21
C GLY A 141 5.08 -10.92 -18.90
N TYR A 142 3.93 -10.25 -18.89
CA TYR A 142 3.83 -8.83 -18.53
C TYR A 142 4.26 -8.59 -17.08
N VAL A 143 3.66 -9.30 -16.12
CA VAL A 143 3.95 -9.11 -14.69
C VAL A 143 5.42 -9.38 -14.38
N THR A 144 6.01 -10.44 -14.95
CA THR A 144 7.42 -10.78 -14.72
C THR A 144 8.40 -9.82 -15.36
N SER A 145 8.05 -9.19 -16.48
CA SER A 145 8.93 -8.26 -17.19
C SER A 145 8.89 -6.84 -16.66
N THR A 146 7.80 -6.46 -15.96
CA THR A 146 7.56 -5.07 -15.51
C THR A 146 7.81 -4.85 -14.02
N ASN A 147 8.01 -5.91 -13.23
CA ASN A 147 8.19 -5.82 -11.79
C ASN A 147 9.56 -6.36 -11.35
N SER A 148 10.05 -5.86 -10.22
CA SER A 148 11.26 -6.41 -9.58
C SER A 148 10.97 -7.77 -8.94
N ASP A 149 12.03 -8.57 -8.72
CA ASP A 149 11.91 -9.89 -8.09
C ASP A 149 11.21 -9.84 -6.72
N SER A 150 11.45 -8.79 -5.93
CA SER A 150 10.83 -8.63 -4.61
C SER A 150 9.31 -8.34 -4.70
N ILE A 151 8.89 -7.56 -5.68
CA ILE A 151 7.47 -7.31 -5.94
C ILE A 151 6.80 -8.56 -6.51
N LEU A 152 7.47 -9.24 -7.44
CA LEU A 152 6.97 -10.49 -8.00
C LEU A 152 6.79 -11.57 -6.92
N ALA A 153 7.75 -11.68 -5.99
CA ALA A 153 7.65 -12.60 -4.86
C ALA A 153 6.43 -12.35 -3.98
N SER A 154 6.00 -11.09 -3.82
CA SER A 154 4.84 -10.73 -2.99
C SER A 154 3.49 -11.20 -3.55
N VAL A 155 3.42 -11.54 -4.84
CA VAL A 155 2.22 -12.07 -5.53
C VAL A 155 2.41 -13.50 -6.05
N THR A 156 3.49 -14.16 -5.62
CA THR A 156 3.79 -15.55 -5.94
C THR A 156 3.45 -16.44 -4.76
N TYR A 157 2.69 -17.49 -4.99
CA TYR A 157 2.35 -18.49 -3.99
C TYR A 157 2.42 -19.89 -4.59
N ASN A 158 3.13 -20.83 -3.94
CA ASN A 158 3.38 -22.18 -4.45
C ASN A 158 3.89 -22.20 -5.90
N ASP A 159 4.91 -21.38 -6.19
CA ASP A 159 5.54 -21.23 -7.50
C ASP A 159 4.63 -20.64 -8.61
N SER A 160 3.40 -20.23 -8.29
CA SER A 160 2.47 -19.62 -9.24
C SER A 160 2.27 -18.14 -8.92
N VAL A 161 2.29 -17.28 -9.94
CA VAL A 161 1.88 -15.87 -9.82
C VAL A 161 0.37 -15.80 -9.88
N VAL A 162 -0.27 -15.28 -8.82
CA VAL A 162 -1.73 -15.36 -8.61
C VAL A 162 -2.44 -14.01 -8.55
N ALA A 163 -1.70 -12.92 -8.68
CA ALA A 163 -2.27 -11.57 -8.72
C ALA A 163 -1.36 -10.61 -9.49
N PHE A 164 -1.93 -9.48 -9.91
CA PHE A 164 -1.18 -8.37 -10.49
C PHE A 164 -0.70 -7.45 -9.38
N PRO A 165 0.60 -7.21 -9.21
CA PRO A 165 1.09 -6.22 -8.27
C PRO A 165 0.54 -4.83 -8.60
N PHE A 166 0.09 -4.10 -7.58
CA PHE A 166 -0.49 -2.77 -7.74
C PHE A 166 0.41 -1.69 -7.16
N THR A 167 0.60 -1.69 -5.83
CA THR A 167 1.50 -0.74 -5.16
C THR A 167 2.25 -1.41 -4.01
N PRO A 168 3.46 -0.93 -3.63
CA PRO A 168 4.01 -1.24 -2.32
C PRO A 168 3.05 -0.79 -1.22
N ASN A 169 2.97 -1.55 -0.14
CA ASN A 169 2.15 -1.25 1.02
C ASN A 169 3.03 -1.14 2.26
N THR A 170 3.15 0.08 2.79
CA THR A 170 3.87 0.37 4.02
C THR A 170 3.37 1.71 4.59
N TRP A 171 3.76 2.01 5.82
CA TRP A 171 3.45 3.26 6.48
C TRP A 171 4.73 3.94 6.98
N PHE A 172 4.63 5.23 7.20
CA PHE A 172 5.71 6.11 7.62
C PHE A 172 5.14 7.24 8.48
N MET A 173 5.90 8.29 8.71
CA MET A 173 5.49 9.38 9.59
C MET A 173 5.21 10.66 8.81
N TYR A 174 4.08 11.30 9.12
CA TYR A 174 3.76 12.68 8.80
C TYR A 174 3.92 13.57 10.01
N TYR A 175 4.46 14.78 9.83
CA TYR A 175 4.65 15.72 10.92
C TYR A 175 4.50 17.18 10.48
N ASP A 176 4.15 18.05 11.44
CA ASP A 176 4.03 19.49 11.27
C ASP A 176 5.41 20.16 11.43
N LYS A 177 5.99 20.66 10.34
CA LYS A 177 7.28 21.37 10.33
C LYS A 177 7.27 22.68 11.13
N SER A 178 6.11 23.21 11.50
CA SER A 178 6.02 24.34 12.40
C SER A 178 6.28 23.98 13.87
N VAL A 179 6.19 22.66 14.20
CA VAL A 179 6.40 22.11 15.53
C VAL A 179 7.74 21.39 15.67
N PHE A 180 8.10 20.63 14.63
CA PHE A 180 9.29 19.78 14.64
C PHE A 180 10.32 20.18 13.60
N SER A 181 11.57 20.18 13.98
CA SER A 181 12.71 20.12 13.04
C SER A 181 12.91 18.69 12.50
N GLU A 182 13.73 18.54 11.46
CA GLU A 182 14.13 17.22 10.93
C GLU A 182 14.93 16.38 11.94
N ASP A 183 15.58 17.01 12.91
CA ASP A 183 16.29 16.29 13.97
C ASP A 183 15.36 15.84 15.09
N ASP A 184 14.35 16.62 15.46
CA ASP A 184 13.39 16.26 16.50
C ASP A 184 12.61 14.99 16.15
N VAL A 185 12.31 14.77 14.86
CA VAL A 185 11.51 13.63 14.39
C VAL A 185 12.29 12.31 14.28
N LYS A 186 13.58 12.31 14.61
CA LYS A 186 14.41 11.10 14.61
C LYS A 186 14.22 10.24 15.85
N ASN A 187 13.69 10.82 16.92
CA ASN A 187 13.50 10.13 18.19
C ASN A 187 12.10 10.38 18.74
N PHE A 188 11.38 9.31 19.06
CA PHE A 188 9.98 9.36 19.49
C PHE A 188 9.78 10.08 20.83
N ASP A 189 10.72 9.89 21.77
CA ASP A 189 10.65 10.54 23.07
C ASP A 189 10.81 12.05 22.94
N THR A 190 11.74 12.50 22.08
CA THR A 190 11.92 13.92 21.74
C THR A 190 10.65 14.49 21.08
N MET A 191 9.99 13.72 20.20
CA MET A 191 8.74 14.16 19.59
C MET A 191 7.64 14.38 20.62
N LEU A 192 7.50 13.49 21.61
CA LEU A 192 6.52 13.65 22.70
C LEU A 192 6.77 14.94 23.50
N GLU A 193 8.03 15.23 23.82
CA GLU A 193 8.42 16.45 24.54
C GLU A 193 8.07 17.70 23.71
N LYS A 194 8.48 17.75 22.44
CA LYS A 194 8.27 18.89 21.54
C LYS A 194 6.79 19.12 21.25
N ALA A 195 6.01 18.07 21.03
CA ALA A 195 4.56 18.18 20.90
C ALA A 195 3.94 18.79 22.16
N GLY A 196 4.33 18.33 23.36
CA GLY A 196 3.88 18.86 24.62
C GLY A 196 4.24 20.33 24.82
N GLU A 197 5.47 20.77 24.48
CA GLU A 197 5.90 22.18 24.50
C GLU A 197 5.00 23.05 23.60
N ALA A 198 4.53 22.51 22.47
CA ALA A 198 3.61 23.17 21.54
C ALA A 198 2.13 23.06 21.94
N GLY A 199 1.80 22.36 23.03
CA GLY A 199 0.43 22.08 23.45
C GLY A 199 -0.32 21.12 22.51
N LYS A 200 0.43 20.29 21.75
CA LYS A 200 -0.07 19.30 20.80
C LYS A 200 0.31 17.89 21.23
N LYS A 201 -0.07 16.90 20.43
CA LYS A 201 0.16 15.48 20.71
C LYS A 201 0.82 14.80 19.51
N VAL A 202 1.51 13.69 19.77
CA VAL A 202 1.88 12.68 18.77
C VAL A 202 0.78 11.61 18.76
N SER A 203 0.26 11.27 17.61
CA SER A 203 -0.82 10.30 17.43
C SER A 203 -0.29 8.99 16.86
N PHE A 204 -0.75 7.84 17.40
CA PHE A 204 -0.36 6.53 16.91
C PHE A 204 -1.49 5.49 17.10
N LYS A 205 -1.64 4.57 16.14
CA LYS A 205 -2.67 3.51 16.13
C LYS A 205 -2.24 2.29 16.96
N LEU A 206 -2.23 2.41 18.30
CA LEU A 206 -1.82 1.31 19.20
C LEU A 206 -2.78 0.11 19.20
N THR A 207 -4.00 0.26 18.70
CA THR A 207 -5.01 -0.81 18.66
C THR A 207 -4.99 -1.63 17.39
N ASP A 208 -4.08 -1.29 16.46
CA ASP A 208 -3.95 -1.95 15.17
C ASP A 208 -2.60 -2.68 15.09
N SER A 209 -2.66 -3.99 14.80
CA SER A 209 -1.49 -4.86 14.71
C SER A 209 -0.54 -4.49 13.57
N TRP A 210 -1.03 -3.81 12.52
CA TRP A 210 -0.22 -3.29 11.42
C TRP A 210 0.76 -2.19 11.83
N TYR A 211 0.51 -1.54 12.97
CA TYR A 211 1.32 -0.41 13.48
C TYR A 211 2.07 -0.75 14.78
N ILE A 212 1.41 -1.41 15.73
CA ILE A 212 1.94 -1.60 17.10
C ILE A 212 3.23 -2.41 17.14
N GLU A 213 3.42 -3.34 16.19
CA GLU A 213 4.59 -4.20 16.09
C GLU A 213 5.90 -3.43 15.99
N ALA A 214 5.88 -2.18 15.48
CA ALA A 214 7.06 -1.35 15.33
C ALA A 214 7.80 -1.12 16.66
N PHE A 215 7.08 -1.03 17.77
CA PHE A 215 7.66 -0.91 19.11
C PHE A 215 8.32 -2.23 19.57
N TYR A 216 7.68 -3.36 19.28
CA TYR A 216 8.21 -4.69 19.61
C TYR A 216 9.48 -5.00 18.83
N VAL A 217 9.48 -4.70 17.54
CA VAL A 217 10.66 -4.86 16.67
C VAL A 217 11.80 -3.93 17.12
N ALA A 218 11.49 -2.69 17.51
CA ALA A 218 12.49 -1.76 18.06
C ALA A 218 13.21 -2.33 19.31
N ASN A 219 12.52 -3.14 20.14
CA ASN A 219 13.12 -3.76 21.32
C ASN A 219 13.62 -5.19 21.07
N GLY A 220 13.81 -5.59 19.80
CA GLY A 220 14.44 -6.84 19.39
C GLY A 220 13.51 -8.05 19.36
N CYS A 221 12.18 -7.85 19.33
CA CYS A 221 11.24 -8.88 18.92
C CYS A 221 11.35 -9.12 17.41
N THR A 222 11.13 -10.34 16.96
CA THR A 222 11.26 -10.70 15.56
C THR A 222 10.05 -11.48 15.07
N LEU A 223 9.71 -11.27 13.80
CA LEU A 223 8.71 -12.01 13.07
C LEU A 223 9.43 -12.68 11.90
N PHE A 224 9.45 -14.02 11.87
CA PHE A 224 10.15 -14.80 10.86
C PHE A 224 11.65 -14.42 10.72
N GLY A 225 12.35 -14.30 11.86
CA GLY A 225 13.75 -13.91 11.93
C GLY A 225 13.98 -12.47 11.44
N ASP A 226 14.60 -12.32 10.28
CA ASP A 226 14.79 -11.02 9.60
C ASP A 226 13.59 -10.60 8.73
N GLY A 227 12.50 -11.38 8.77
CA GLY A 227 11.29 -11.21 7.96
C GLY A 227 11.19 -12.16 6.77
N THR A 228 12.18 -13.03 6.55
CA THR A 228 12.25 -13.95 5.40
C THR A 228 12.34 -15.42 5.77
N ASP A 229 12.63 -15.74 7.04
CA ASP A 229 12.78 -17.10 7.54
C ASP A 229 11.51 -17.58 8.26
N THR A 230 10.61 -18.23 7.53
CA THR A 230 9.36 -18.77 8.10
C THR A 230 9.59 -19.82 9.19
N ASP A 231 10.73 -20.53 9.18
CA ASP A 231 11.06 -21.54 10.18
C ASP A 231 11.48 -20.91 11.52
N ALA A 232 11.94 -19.65 11.51
CA ALA A 232 12.26 -18.90 12.73
C ALA A 232 11.02 -18.53 13.54
N GLY A 233 9.83 -18.55 12.94
CA GLY A 233 8.56 -18.27 13.58
C GLY A 233 8.44 -16.88 14.21
N ILE A 234 7.62 -16.77 15.26
CA ILE A 234 7.29 -15.51 15.94
C ILE A 234 8.00 -15.48 17.29
N ASP A 235 8.82 -14.44 17.55
CA ASP A 235 9.50 -14.18 18.81
C ASP A 235 9.06 -12.84 19.42
N PHE A 236 7.78 -12.78 19.83
CA PHE A 236 7.13 -11.68 20.53
C PHE A 236 6.84 -12.05 21.99
N GLY A 237 7.83 -12.61 22.68
CA GLY A 237 7.68 -13.11 24.04
C GLY A 237 8.83 -12.74 24.98
N GLY A 238 8.72 -13.20 26.25
CA GLY A 238 9.72 -12.99 27.26
C GLY A 238 9.87 -11.55 27.75
N ASP A 239 10.99 -11.26 28.44
CA ASP A 239 11.23 -9.97 29.10
C ASP A 239 11.24 -8.80 28.11
N LYS A 240 11.74 -9.01 26.88
CA LYS A 240 11.81 -7.96 25.85
C LYS A 240 10.42 -7.49 25.42
N ALA A 241 9.47 -8.43 25.24
CA ALA A 241 8.10 -8.10 24.87
C ALA A 241 7.32 -7.52 26.06
N ALA A 242 7.57 -8.00 27.29
CA ALA A 242 6.98 -7.45 28.51
C ALA A 242 7.37 -5.99 28.69
N ALA A 243 8.65 -5.64 28.53
CA ALA A 243 9.14 -4.26 28.61
C ALA A 243 8.45 -3.34 27.58
N VAL A 244 8.20 -3.81 26.36
CA VAL A 244 7.42 -3.05 25.36
C VAL A 244 6.00 -2.83 25.84
N THR A 245 5.35 -3.87 26.35
CA THR A 245 3.97 -3.76 26.83
C THR A 245 3.84 -2.75 27.99
N GLU A 246 4.78 -2.77 28.94
CA GLU A 246 4.84 -1.77 30.02
C GLU A 246 5.03 -0.35 29.47
N TYR A 247 5.98 -0.17 28.52
CA TYR A 247 6.20 1.11 27.85
C TYR A 247 4.91 1.62 27.17
N LEU A 248 4.19 0.76 26.44
CA LEU A 248 2.97 1.14 25.75
C LEU A 248 1.83 1.53 26.70
N VAL A 249 1.74 0.91 27.88
CA VAL A 249 0.79 1.31 28.92
C VAL A 249 1.11 2.72 29.42
N ASP A 250 2.39 3.01 29.70
CA ASP A 250 2.84 4.33 30.12
C ASP A 250 2.66 5.38 29.02
N LEU A 251 2.96 5.01 27.77
CA LEU A 251 2.74 5.85 26.59
C LEU A 251 1.27 6.22 26.42
N ALA A 252 0.35 5.26 26.56
CA ALA A 252 -1.08 5.51 26.45
C ALA A 252 -1.59 6.48 27.54
N ALA A 253 -0.91 6.55 28.69
CA ALA A 253 -1.21 7.49 29.77
C ALA A 253 -0.49 8.85 29.62
N ASN A 254 0.42 9.00 28.64
CA ASN A 254 1.17 10.23 28.43
C ASN A 254 0.26 11.35 27.90
N PRO A 255 0.21 12.56 28.55
CA PRO A 255 -0.65 13.64 28.12
C PRO A 255 -0.33 14.20 26.71
N ASN A 256 0.90 14.01 26.24
CA ASN A 256 1.38 14.45 24.94
C ASN A 256 1.18 13.40 23.84
N PHE A 257 0.49 12.30 24.15
CA PHE A 257 0.21 11.20 23.24
C PHE A 257 -1.28 11.05 22.99
N LEU A 258 -1.64 10.59 21.79
CA LEU A 258 -3.00 10.26 21.39
C LEU A 258 -3.04 8.82 20.87
N VAL A 259 -3.78 7.95 21.57
CA VAL A 259 -4.14 6.64 21.00
C VAL A 259 -5.21 6.87 19.93
N ASP A 260 -4.86 6.67 18.69
CA ASP A 260 -5.77 6.81 17.56
C ASP A 260 -6.48 5.48 17.28
N ALA A 261 -7.73 5.40 17.67
CA ALA A 261 -8.57 4.22 17.46
C ALA A 261 -9.69 4.47 16.43
N ASP A 262 -9.91 5.74 16.03
CA ASP A 262 -11.09 6.17 15.28
C ASP A 262 -10.79 7.25 14.21
N GLY A 263 -9.52 7.47 13.86
CA GLY A 263 -9.10 8.50 12.92
C GLY A 263 -8.95 9.90 13.53
N SER A 264 -9.03 10.01 14.86
CA SER A 264 -8.87 11.29 15.57
C SER A 264 -7.47 11.91 15.36
N GLY A 265 -6.45 11.10 15.07
CA GLY A 265 -5.11 11.56 14.72
C GLY A 265 -5.10 12.44 13.48
N LEU A 266 -5.64 11.96 12.37
CA LEU A 266 -5.77 12.72 11.12
C LEU A 266 -6.74 13.87 11.28
N ALA A 267 -7.87 13.67 11.96
CA ALA A 267 -8.85 14.73 12.21
C ALA A 267 -8.23 15.94 12.96
N GLY A 268 -7.39 15.68 13.97
CA GLY A 268 -6.73 16.71 14.79
C GLY A 268 -5.43 17.27 14.24
N LEU A 269 -4.92 16.73 13.12
CA LEU A 269 -3.62 17.13 12.57
C LEU A 269 -3.59 18.62 12.20
N GLY A 270 -2.50 19.29 12.58
CA GLY A 270 -2.33 20.74 12.42
C GLY A 270 -2.94 21.56 13.56
N ASP A 271 -3.91 21.04 14.31
CA ASP A 271 -4.54 21.69 15.48
C ASP A 271 -4.03 21.07 16.79
N SER A 272 -4.61 19.97 17.23
CA SER A 272 -4.26 19.28 18.49
C SER A 272 -3.23 18.17 18.32
N VAL A 273 -2.95 17.76 17.10
CA VAL A 273 -1.97 16.72 16.73
C VAL A 273 -0.89 17.34 15.85
N ALA A 274 0.37 17.05 16.17
CA ALA A 274 1.53 17.54 15.44
C ALA A 274 2.22 16.47 14.58
N ALA A 275 2.00 15.18 14.88
CA ALA A 275 2.51 14.07 14.07
C ALA A 275 1.56 12.86 14.15
N LEU A 276 1.50 12.11 13.04
CA LEU A 276 0.81 10.84 12.95
C LEU A 276 1.57 9.86 12.05
N PHE A 277 1.21 8.59 12.16
CA PHE A 277 1.80 7.51 11.37
C PHE A 277 0.74 6.93 10.43
N SER A 278 1.00 7.00 9.14
CA SER A 278 0.10 6.52 8.08
C SER A 278 0.85 6.30 6.78
N GLY A 279 0.16 5.83 5.75
CA GLY A 279 0.73 5.61 4.43
C GLY A 279 0.35 6.70 3.41
N THR A 280 0.58 6.41 2.13
CA THR A 280 0.29 7.33 1.03
C THR A 280 -1.21 7.59 0.85
N TRP A 281 -2.07 6.73 1.36
CA TRP A 281 -3.53 6.86 1.32
C TRP A 281 -4.06 8.11 2.05
N ASP A 282 -3.33 8.62 3.04
CA ASP A 282 -3.71 9.86 3.76
C ASP A 282 -2.97 11.11 3.25
N ALA A 283 -2.12 11.00 2.21
CA ALA A 283 -1.23 12.08 1.77
C ALA A 283 -1.99 13.37 1.39
N GLU A 284 -3.10 13.26 0.67
CA GLU A 284 -3.90 14.42 0.27
C GLU A 284 -4.57 15.10 1.48
N ALA A 285 -5.18 14.32 2.37
CA ALA A 285 -5.81 14.84 3.58
C ALA A 285 -4.78 15.50 4.53
N VAL A 286 -3.58 14.92 4.66
CA VAL A 286 -2.47 15.52 5.40
C VAL A 286 -2.02 16.83 4.75
N LYS A 287 -1.92 16.86 3.41
CA LYS A 287 -1.54 18.06 2.66
C LYS A 287 -2.56 19.18 2.81
N GLU A 288 -3.86 18.85 2.80
CA GLU A 288 -4.92 19.84 3.06
C GLU A 288 -4.79 20.48 4.45
N LYS A 289 -4.44 19.68 5.48
CA LYS A 289 -4.32 20.16 6.86
C LYS A 289 -3.04 20.94 7.16
N LEU A 290 -1.91 20.49 6.65
CA LEU A 290 -0.59 21.07 6.98
C LEU A 290 -0.08 22.03 5.91
N GLY A 291 -0.56 21.94 4.67
CA GLY A 291 -0.09 22.81 3.58
C GLY A 291 1.43 22.67 3.39
N ASP A 292 2.12 23.81 3.42
CA ASP A 292 3.59 23.87 3.28
C ASP A 292 4.36 23.40 4.53
N ASN A 293 3.66 23.23 5.67
CA ASN A 293 4.22 22.65 6.87
C ASN A 293 4.21 21.13 6.88
N MET A 294 3.65 20.47 5.86
CA MET A 294 3.71 19.02 5.75
C MET A 294 5.16 18.53 5.68
N GLY A 295 5.55 17.73 6.66
CA GLY A 295 6.79 16.98 6.72
C GLY A 295 6.52 15.49 6.59
N VAL A 296 7.47 14.76 6.00
CA VAL A 296 7.47 13.30 5.88
C VAL A 296 8.82 12.78 6.34
N ALA A 297 8.84 11.72 7.16
CA ALA A 297 10.07 11.12 7.63
C ALA A 297 9.95 9.59 7.77
N ALA A 298 11.10 8.92 7.81
CA ALA A 298 11.18 7.54 8.26
C ALA A 298 10.75 7.43 9.73
N LEU A 299 10.45 6.22 10.18
CA LEU A 299 10.09 5.97 11.57
C LEU A 299 11.23 6.36 12.51
N PRO A 300 10.92 6.93 13.69
CA PRO A 300 11.92 7.34 14.66
C PRO A 300 12.55 6.15 15.39
N THR A 301 13.61 6.41 16.16
CA THR A 301 14.02 5.54 17.25
C THR A 301 13.11 5.74 18.46
N VAL A 302 13.05 4.76 19.35
CA VAL A 302 12.32 4.80 20.63
C VAL A 302 13.20 4.20 21.73
N THR A 303 13.11 4.74 22.95
CA THR A 303 13.85 4.21 24.11
C THR A 303 12.93 3.36 24.99
N ILE A 304 13.16 2.04 25.03
CA ILE A 304 12.40 1.09 25.85
C ILE A 304 13.35 0.41 26.81
N ASP A 305 13.05 0.45 28.10
CA ASP A 305 13.90 -0.10 29.16
C ASP A 305 15.37 0.39 29.09
N GLY A 306 15.55 1.70 28.81
CA GLY A 306 16.85 2.34 28.66
C GLY A 306 17.65 1.95 27.42
N LYS A 307 17.02 1.27 26.45
CA LYS A 307 17.60 0.81 25.20
C LYS A 307 16.97 1.53 24.03
N GLU A 308 17.78 2.23 23.27
CA GLU A 308 17.31 2.84 22.03
C GLU A 308 17.24 1.80 20.92
N GLY A 309 16.10 1.76 20.21
CA GLY A 309 15.86 0.87 19.10
C GLY A 309 15.15 1.57 17.94
N GLN A 310 15.44 1.14 16.71
CA GLN A 310 14.81 1.67 15.52
C GLN A 310 13.43 1.04 15.30
N MET A 311 12.38 1.86 15.27
CA MET A 311 11.05 1.40 14.84
C MET A 311 11.09 1.01 13.36
N LYS A 312 10.38 -0.05 13.01
CA LYS A 312 10.26 -0.54 11.63
C LYS A 312 8.81 -0.88 11.32
N SER A 313 8.37 -0.53 10.14
CA SER A 313 7.05 -0.93 9.63
C SER A 313 7.14 -2.25 8.88
N PHE A 314 6.01 -2.92 8.74
CA PHE A 314 5.88 -3.97 7.74
C PHE A 314 6.01 -3.40 6.32
N ILE A 315 6.50 -4.22 5.43
CA ILE A 315 6.47 -3.98 3.98
C ILE A 315 5.65 -5.10 3.36
N GLY A 316 4.63 -4.72 2.63
CA GLY A 316 3.81 -5.62 1.83
C GLY A 316 3.59 -5.04 0.44
N SER A 317 2.66 -5.61 -0.28
CA SER A 317 2.13 -5.06 -1.53
C SER A 317 0.61 -5.14 -1.54
N LYS A 318 0.00 -4.18 -2.22
CA LYS A 318 -1.38 -4.30 -2.68
C LYS A 318 -1.35 -4.92 -4.06
N ALA A 319 -2.32 -5.73 -4.35
CA ALA A 319 -2.43 -6.45 -5.60
C ALA A 319 -3.87 -6.48 -6.11
N ILE A 320 -4.05 -6.85 -7.37
CA ILE A 320 -5.35 -7.02 -7.99
C ILE A 320 -5.49 -8.50 -8.35
N GLY A 321 -6.49 -9.15 -7.79
CA GLY A 321 -6.82 -10.55 -8.02
C GLY A 321 -7.98 -10.72 -8.98
N VAL A 322 -7.99 -11.87 -9.65
CA VAL A 322 -9.09 -12.31 -10.52
C VAL A 322 -9.71 -13.55 -9.91
N ASN A 323 -11.02 -13.47 -9.65
CA ASN A 323 -11.79 -14.60 -9.16
C ASN A 323 -12.00 -15.62 -10.29
N PRO A 324 -11.77 -16.92 -10.05
CA PRO A 324 -11.86 -17.97 -11.08
C PRO A 324 -13.23 -18.17 -11.68
#